data_1f45ddfe3697c20d9bc8e579c23b4de2
#
_entry.id   1f45ddfe3697c20d9bc8e579c23b4de2
#
_cell.length_a   1.000
_cell.length_b   1.000
_cell.length_c   1.000
_cell.angle_alpha   90.00
_cell.angle_beta   90.00
_cell.angle_gamma   90.00
#
_symmetry.space_group_name_H-M   'P 1'
#
loop_
_entity.id
_entity.type
_entity.pdbx_description
1 polymer ?
#
loop_
_entity_poly.entity_id
_entity_poly.type
_entity_poly.pdbx_seq_one_letter_code
_entity_poly.pdbx_strand_id
1 'polypeptide(L)'
;MNYRDLFVGLDVQVPLLDGRQVTYVNLDNAASTPSLRHVADCVQNFLGYYSSVHRGMGFKSQVSTHAYEQARLATLQFVGADPRDHICIFGKNATEAINRLSRRFPFTDDKNIILVSMMEHHSNDLPWRAVGRVVHVHLTPDGCLDEEDFDKKLARHAGRIAMVAISGASNVTGYVNPIHRLAEKAHKAGAQIMV
;
A
#
# COMPACT_ATOMS: atom_id res chain seq x y z
N MET A 1 23.33 14.37 -11.08
CA MET A 1 22.26 13.58 -11.73
C MET A 1 21.00 14.44 -11.72
N ASN A 2 20.38 14.66 -12.87
CA ASN A 2 19.10 15.38 -12.94
C ASN A 2 17.97 14.33 -12.74
N TYR A 3 17.27 14.41 -11.60
CA TYR A 3 16.19 13.47 -11.28
C TYR A 3 15.04 13.49 -12.29
N ARG A 4 14.83 14.62 -12.99
CA ARG A 4 13.78 14.72 -14.02
C ARG A 4 13.97 13.70 -15.13
N ASP A 5 15.22 13.41 -15.51
CA ASP A 5 15.55 12.49 -16.59
C ASP A 5 15.17 11.03 -16.29
N LEU A 6 14.90 10.71 -15.01
CA LEU A 6 14.47 9.39 -14.58
C LEU A 6 12.99 9.12 -14.86
N PHE A 7 12.20 10.15 -15.14
CA PHE A 7 10.74 10.03 -15.29
C PHE A 7 10.28 10.27 -16.73
N VAL A 8 9.14 9.68 -17.06
CA VAL A 8 8.46 9.84 -18.35
C VAL A 8 7.43 10.96 -18.25
N GLY A 9 7.35 11.81 -19.30
CA GLY A 9 6.24 12.74 -19.48
C GLY A 9 6.33 14.06 -18.70
N LEU A 10 7.50 14.41 -18.14
CA LEU A 10 7.66 15.67 -17.39
C LEU A 10 7.76 16.92 -18.27
N ASP A 11 7.91 16.75 -19.58
CA ASP A 11 8.05 17.87 -20.56
C ASP A 11 6.85 17.99 -21.50
N VAL A 12 5.75 17.29 -21.15
CA VAL A 12 4.50 17.33 -21.95
C VAL A 12 3.92 18.73 -21.93
N GLN A 13 3.61 19.25 -23.13
CA GLN A 13 2.91 20.53 -23.28
C GLN A 13 1.41 20.31 -23.15
N VAL A 14 0.75 21.17 -22.39
CA VAL A 14 -0.69 21.15 -22.18
C VAL A 14 -1.30 22.51 -22.48
N PRO A 15 -2.51 22.56 -23.07
CA PRO A 15 -3.18 23.81 -23.35
C PRO A 15 -3.76 24.44 -22.08
N LEU A 16 -3.59 25.75 -21.93
CA LEU A 16 -4.37 26.56 -20.98
C LEU A 16 -5.73 26.93 -21.58
N LEU A 17 -6.62 27.45 -20.75
CA LEU A 17 -7.96 27.91 -21.18
C LEU A 17 -7.92 28.99 -22.25
N ASP A 18 -6.85 29.78 -22.30
CA ASP A 18 -6.61 30.83 -23.32
C ASP A 18 -5.94 30.30 -24.59
N GLY A 19 -5.69 28.96 -24.69
CA GLY A 19 -5.09 28.30 -25.83
C GLY A 19 -3.55 28.28 -25.85
N ARG A 20 -2.88 28.94 -24.93
CA ARG A 20 -1.42 28.89 -24.83
C ARG A 20 -0.97 27.48 -24.38
N GLN A 21 0.14 27.02 -24.96
CA GLN A 21 0.77 25.76 -24.54
C GLN A 21 1.81 26.04 -23.45
N VAL A 22 1.77 25.27 -22.39
CA VAL A 22 2.75 25.35 -21.29
C VAL A 22 3.19 23.95 -20.88
N THR A 23 4.39 23.85 -20.34
CA THR A 23 4.87 22.57 -19.76
C THR A 23 3.99 22.22 -18.57
N TYR A 24 3.46 21.00 -18.55
CA TYR A 24 2.67 20.49 -17.43
C TYR A 24 3.50 20.42 -16.14
N VAL A 25 2.96 20.97 -15.07
CA VAL A 25 3.56 20.91 -13.73
C VAL A 25 2.64 20.10 -12.83
N ASN A 26 3.09 18.91 -12.44
CA ASN A 26 2.40 18.07 -11.46
C ASN A 26 2.91 18.41 -10.04
N LEU A 27 2.05 19.00 -9.22
CA LEU A 27 2.33 19.29 -7.81
C LEU A 27 1.74 18.24 -6.86
N ASP A 28 1.05 17.23 -7.39
CA ASP A 28 0.42 16.14 -6.62
C ASP A 28 0.94 14.77 -7.07
N ASN A 29 2.24 14.57 -6.92
CA ASN A 29 2.86 13.28 -7.20
C ASN A 29 2.47 12.18 -6.20
N ALA A 30 1.94 12.55 -5.03
CA ALA A 30 1.43 11.60 -4.05
C ALA A 30 0.14 10.91 -4.54
N ALA A 31 -0.70 11.62 -5.29
CA ALA A 31 -1.89 11.04 -5.92
C ALA A 31 -1.57 10.29 -7.22
N SER A 32 -0.62 10.80 -8.03
CA SER A 32 -0.26 10.20 -9.32
C SER A 32 1.20 10.46 -9.66
N THR A 33 2.08 9.57 -9.24
CA THR A 33 3.51 9.63 -9.53
C THR A 33 3.79 9.31 -11.00
N PRO A 34 4.59 10.11 -11.72
CA PRO A 34 5.03 9.79 -13.07
C PRO A 34 5.80 8.48 -13.13
N SER A 35 5.66 7.76 -14.25
CA SER A 35 6.36 6.48 -14.45
C SER A 35 7.87 6.67 -14.52
N LEU A 36 8.62 5.80 -13.86
CA LEU A 36 10.07 5.72 -14.04
C LEU A 36 10.40 5.22 -15.43
N ARG A 37 11.29 5.91 -16.15
CA ARG A 37 11.74 5.55 -17.50
C ARG A 37 12.29 4.14 -17.56
N HIS A 38 13.17 3.78 -16.65
CA HIS A 38 13.73 2.43 -16.58
C HIS A 38 12.64 1.35 -16.44
N VAL A 39 11.60 1.58 -15.65
CA VAL A 39 10.49 0.63 -15.50
C VAL A 39 9.69 0.53 -16.80
N ALA A 40 9.40 1.67 -17.43
CA ALA A 40 8.70 1.69 -18.73
C ALA A 40 9.48 0.91 -19.81
N ASP A 41 10.79 1.12 -19.89
CA ASP A 41 11.67 0.43 -20.85
C ASP A 41 11.72 -1.09 -20.56
N CYS A 42 11.82 -1.49 -19.28
CA CYS A 42 11.78 -2.91 -18.89
C CYS A 42 10.45 -3.57 -19.32
N VAL A 43 9.32 -2.91 -19.08
CA VAL A 43 8.01 -3.42 -19.50
C VAL A 43 7.94 -3.54 -21.02
N GLN A 44 8.36 -2.50 -21.77
CA GLN A 44 8.33 -2.50 -23.22
C GLN A 44 9.20 -3.63 -23.80
N ASN A 45 10.39 -3.84 -23.27
CA ASN A 45 11.28 -4.92 -23.69
C ASN A 45 10.73 -6.30 -23.36
N PHE A 46 10.04 -6.44 -22.23
CA PHE A 46 9.46 -7.72 -21.81
C PHE A 46 8.26 -8.13 -22.65
N LEU A 47 7.52 -7.21 -23.27
CA LEU A 47 6.32 -7.53 -24.07
C LEU A 47 6.58 -8.57 -25.15
N GLY A 48 7.79 -8.60 -25.72
CA GLY A 48 8.20 -9.63 -26.70
C GLY A 48 8.21 -11.06 -26.15
N TYR A 49 8.38 -11.21 -24.84
CA TYR A 49 8.45 -12.48 -24.12
C TYR A 49 7.19 -12.78 -23.29
N TYR A 50 6.26 -11.83 -23.21
CA TYR A 50 5.05 -11.96 -22.41
C TYR A 50 4.21 -13.18 -22.82
N SER A 51 3.81 -13.97 -21.83
CA SER A 51 2.90 -15.10 -21.97
C SER A 51 2.24 -15.42 -20.63
N SER A 52 1.45 -16.48 -20.58
CA SER A 52 0.76 -16.92 -19.35
C SER A 52 1.77 -17.42 -18.30
N VAL A 53 1.55 -16.98 -17.06
CA VAL A 53 2.33 -17.39 -15.89
C VAL A 53 1.76 -18.71 -15.35
N HIS A 54 2.63 -19.65 -14.97
CA HIS A 54 2.29 -20.97 -14.42
C HIS A 54 1.39 -21.84 -15.33
N ARG A 55 1.34 -21.53 -16.64
CA ARG A 55 0.52 -22.26 -17.60
C ARG A 55 1.29 -22.60 -18.86
N GLY A 56 1.81 -23.80 -18.94
CA GLY A 56 2.46 -24.33 -20.13
C GLY A 56 3.98 -24.40 -20.04
N MET A 57 4.53 -25.26 -20.92
CA MET A 57 5.97 -25.58 -20.98
C MET A 57 6.68 -24.79 -22.09
N GLY A 58 5.97 -23.93 -22.82
CA GLY A 58 6.54 -23.11 -23.89
C GLY A 58 7.53 -22.08 -23.35
N PHE A 59 8.56 -21.74 -24.15
CA PHE A 59 9.65 -20.84 -23.74
C PHE A 59 9.14 -19.53 -23.13
N LYS A 60 8.22 -18.81 -23.80
CA LYS A 60 7.70 -17.54 -23.28
C LYS A 60 6.95 -17.69 -21.96
N SER A 61 6.21 -18.80 -21.76
CA SER A 61 5.53 -19.08 -20.49
C SER A 61 6.52 -19.33 -19.36
N GLN A 62 7.61 -20.03 -19.62
CA GLN A 62 8.69 -20.24 -18.65
C GLN A 62 9.38 -18.91 -18.30
N VAL A 63 9.70 -18.07 -19.29
CA VAL A 63 10.29 -16.73 -19.08
C VAL A 63 9.35 -15.86 -18.23
N SER A 64 8.06 -15.84 -18.56
CA SER A 64 7.06 -15.04 -17.82
C SER A 64 6.89 -15.56 -16.37
N THR A 65 6.87 -16.88 -16.19
CA THR A 65 6.80 -17.51 -14.86
C THR A 65 8.04 -17.16 -14.03
N HIS A 66 9.22 -17.31 -14.61
CA HIS A 66 10.48 -16.97 -13.95
C HIS A 66 10.51 -15.49 -13.51
N ALA A 67 10.17 -14.56 -14.42
CA ALA A 67 10.12 -13.13 -14.10
C ALA A 67 9.14 -12.82 -12.95
N TYR A 68 7.97 -13.47 -12.96
CA TYR A 68 6.97 -13.32 -11.89
C TYR A 68 7.49 -13.81 -10.54
N GLU A 69 8.10 -14.99 -10.49
CA GLU A 69 8.66 -15.54 -9.25
C GLU A 69 9.84 -14.72 -8.74
N GLN A 70 10.71 -14.22 -9.63
CA GLN A 70 11.80 -13.33 -9.23
C GLN A 70 11.26 -12.00 -8.66
N ALA A 71 10.20 -11.45 -9.24
CA ALA A 71 9.55 -10.25 -8.71
C ALA A 71 8.99 -10.48 -7.29
N ARG A 72 8.40 -11.65 -7.01
CA ARG A 72 7.94 -12.02 -5.67
C ARG A 72 9.07 -12.06 -4.66
N LEU A 73 10.18 -12.74 -5.01
CA LEU A 73 11.36 -12.82 -4.16
C LEU A 73 11.99 -11.45 -3.91
N ALA A 74 12.14 -10.64 -4.95
CA ALA A 74 12.67 -9.27 -4.82
C ALA A 74 11.79 -8.40 -3.91
N THR A 75 10.47 -8.55 -3.98
CA THR A 75 9.53 -7.83 -3.10
C THR A 75 9.71 -8.27 -1.64
N LEU A 76 9.79 -9.57 -1.35
CA LEU A 76 10.04 -10.07 0.00
C LEU A 76 11.39 -9.56 0.53
N GLN A 77 12.43 -9.61 -0.28
CA GLN A 77 13.75 -9.10 0.09
C GLN A 77 13.72 -7.60 0.39
N PHE A 78 12.99 -6.82 -0.41
CA PHE A 78 12.87 -5.37 -0.22
C PHE A 78 12.26 -5.01 1.14
N VAL A 79 11.28 -5.78 1.61
CA VAL A 79 10.64 -5.57 2.92
C VAL A 79 11.32 -6.35 4.05
N GLY A 80 12.43 -7.05 3.81
CA GLY A 80 13.16 -7.82 4.81
C GLY A 80 12.43 -9.08 5.27
N ALA A 81 11.49 -9.62 4.49
CA ALA A 81 10.72 -10.81 4.81
C ALA A 81 11.44 -12.09 4.35
N ASP A 82 11.49 -13.10 5.21
CA ASP A 82 12.07 -14.41 4.87
C ASP A 82 11.09 -15.19 3.97
N PRO A 83 11.50 -15.64 2.77
CA PRO A 83 10.63 -16.41 1.87
C PRO A 83 10.25 -17.78 2.40
N ARG A 84 10.86 -18.29 3.49
CA ARG A 84 10.47 -19.53 4.16
C ARG A 84 9.19 -19.37 4.98
N ASP A 85 8.96 -18.17 5.51
CA ASP A 85 7.85 -17.86 6.41
C ASP A 85 6.81 -16.92 5.79
N HIS A 86 7.15 -16.28 4.67
CA HIS A 86 6.34 -15.27 4.04
C HIS A 86 6.14 -15.53 2.55
N ILE A 87 5.00 -15.10 2.04
CA ILE A 87 4.70 -15.13 0.61
C ILE A 87 4.33 -13.74 0.11
N CYS A 88 4.71 -13.42 -1.12
CA CYS A 88 4.25 -12.22 -1.81
C CYS A 88 3.09 -12.59 -2.74
N ILE A 89 1.98 -11.87 -2.63
CA ILE A 89 0.81 -11.99 -3.51
C ILE A 89 0.56 -10.64 -4.16
N PHE A 90 0.68 -10.55 -5.47
CA PHE A 90 0.37 -9.33 -6.21
C PHE A 90 -1.13 -9.15 -6.40
N GLY A 91 -1.61 -7.94 -6.13
CA GLY A 91 -2.94 -7.46 -6.50
C GLY A 91 -2.84 -6.41 -7.61
N LYS A 92 -3.96 -5.98 -8.15
CA LYS A 92 -4.00 -4.91 -9.18
C LYS A 92 -3.57 -3.56 -8.62
N ASN A 93 -3.88 -3.31 -7.35
CA ASN A 93 -3.57 -2.09 -6.62
C ASN A 93 -3.77 -2.33 -5.12
N ALA A 94 -3.41 -1.33 -4.30
CA ALA A 94 -3.59 -1.38 -2.85
C ALA A 94 -5.05 -1.63 -2.43
N THR A 95 -6.01 -1.03 -3.12
CA THR A 95 -7.45 -1.24 -2.81
C THR A 95 -7.85 -2.71 -2.94
N GLU A 96 -7.41 -3.41 -4.00
CA GLU A 96 -7.70 -4.85 -4.15
C GLU A 96 -6.99 -5.65 -3.06
N ALA A 97 -5.72 -5.36 -2.79
CA ALA A 97 -4.95 -6.08 -1.77
C ALA A 97 -5.60 -5.98 -0.39
N ILE A 98 -6.02 -4.78 0.02
CA ILE A 98 -6.69 -4.53 1.30
C ILE A 98 -8.06 -5.23 1.34
N ASN A 99 -8.86 -5.16 0.26
CA ASN A 99 -10.13 -5.87 0.17
C ASN A 99 -9.97 -7.40 0.26
N ARG A 100 -8.91 -7.95 -0.35
CA ARG A 100 -8.61 -9.38 -0.24
C ARG A 100 -8.22 -9.75 1.19
N LEU A 101 -7.35 -8.97 1.82
CA LEU A 101 -6.94 -9.18 3.19
C LEU A 101 -8.14 -9.12 4.13
N SER A 102 -8.94 -8.06 4.07
CA SER A 102 -10.07 -7.86 4.97
C SER A 102 -11.08 -9.00 4.91
N ARG A 103 -11.41 -9.50 3.71
CA ARG A 103 -12.36 -10.60 3.52
C ARG A 103 -11.82 -11.99 3.87
N ARG A 104 -10.51 -12.15 4.00
CA ARG A 104 -9.85 -13.43 4.31
C ARG A 104 -9.25 -13.47 5.69
N PHE A 105 -9.19 -12.34 6.37
CA PHE A 105 -8.68 -12.28 7.73
C PHE A 105 -9.63 -13.07 8.66
N PRO A 106 -9.10 -13.92 9.57
CA PRO A 106 -9.90 -14.80 10.41
C PRO A 106 -10.48 -14.05 11.62
N PHE A 107 -11.45 -13.17 11.37
CA PHE A 107 -12.21 -12.53 12.45
C PHE A 107 -13.06 -13.57 13.19
N THR A 108 -13.24 -13.35 14.49
CA THR A 108 -14.16 -14.12 15.35
C THR A 108 -15.13 -13.17 16.03
N ASP A 109 -16.22 -13.68 16.58
CA ASP A 109 -17.23 -12.86 17.27
C ASP A 109 -16.63 -12.07 18.44
N ASP A 110 -15.67 -12.67 19.16
CA ASP A 110 -14.99 -12.05 20.29
C ASP A 110 -13.86 -11.11 19.85
N LYS A 111 -13.28 -11.31 18.67
CA LYS A 111 -12.11 -10.57 18.17
C LYS A 111 -12.37 -10.04 16.77
N ASN A 112 -13.16 -8.95 16.69
CA ASN A 112 -13.64 -8.35 15.45
C ASN A 112 -13.51 -6.83 15.38
N ILE A 113 -12.77 -6.22 16.32
CA ILE A 113 -12.53 -4.78 16.30
C ILE A 113 -11.30 -4.49 15.43
N ILE A 114 -11.46 -3.50 14.57
CA ILE A 114 -10.38 -2.97 13.74
C ILE A 114 -10.15 -1.50 14.13
N LEU A 115 -8.93 -1.17 14.59
CA LEU A 115 -8.53 0.22 14.79
C LEU A 115 -8.04 0.79 13.46
N VAL A 116 -8.61 1.91 13.05
CA VAL A 116 -8.28 2.60 11.79
C VAL A 116 -8.00 4.06 12.11
N SER A 117 -6.95 4.65 11.58
CA SER A 117 -6.70 6.09 11.80
C SER A 117 -7.67 6.95 11.01
N MET A 118 -7.94 8.16 11.49
CA MET A 118 -8.78 9.13 10.75
C MET A 118 -8.05 9.77 9.56
N MET A 119 -6.75 9.48 9.37
CA MET A 119 -5.98 9.95 8.22
C MET A 119 -5.98 8.98 7.04
N GLU A 120 -6.66 7.83 7.16
CA GLU A 120 -6.60 6.79 6.15
C GLU A 120 -7.23 7.24 4.82
N HIS A 121 -6.61 6.80 3.73
CA HIS A 121 -7.29 6.80 2.44
C HIS A 121 -8.51 5.86 2.50
N HIS A 122 -9.58 6.18 1.80
CA HIS A 122 -10.81 5.36 1.78
C HIS A 122 -10.56 3.88 1.47
N SER A 123 -9.53 3.56 0.69
CA SER A 123 -9.15 2.17 0.39
C SER A 123 -8.72 1.38 1.62
N ASN A 124 -8.26 2.07 2.69
CA ASN A 124 -7.85 1.47 3.96
C ASN A 124 -8.83 1.73 5.11
N ASP A 125 -10.00 2.24 4.84
CA ASP A 125 -11.08 2.39 5.82
C ASP A 125 -12.31 1.56 5.44
N LEU A 126 -12.84 1.76 4.21
CA LEU A 126 -14.10 1.17 3.79
C LEU A 126 -14.12 -0.38 3.80
N PRO A 127 -13.07 -1.10 3.37
CA PRO A 127 -13.07 -2.55 3.39
C PRO A 127 -13.25 -3.14 4.79
N TRP A 128 -12.71 -2.49 5.81
CA TRP A 128 -12.79 -2.95 7.19
C TRP A 128 -14.18 -2.82 7.77
N ARG A 129 -14.95 -1.80 7.37
CA ARG A 129 -16.35 -1.59 7.81
C ARG A 129 -17.28 -2.71 7.35
N ALA A 130 -16.92 -3.42 6.27
CA ALA A 130 -17.72 -4.52 5.73
C ALA A 130 -17.52 -5.85 6.48
N VAL A 131 -16.45 -5.99 7.28
CA VAL A 131 -16.04 -7.28 7.85
C VAL A 131 -15.94 -7.29 9.37
N GLY A 132 -15.97 -6.10 10.02
CA GLY A 132 -15.88 -6.02 11.46
C GLY A 132 -16.28 -4.64 11.98
N ARG A 133 -16.09 -4.42 13.28
CA ARG A 133 -16.38 -3.17 13.95
C ARG A 133 -15.17 -2.24 13.86
N VAL A 134 -15.26 -1.20 13.04
CA VAL A 134 -14.23 -0.15 12.95
C VAL A 134 -14.35 0.81 14.14
N VAL A 135 -13.20 1.10 14.75
CA VAL A 135 -13.02 2.14 15.77
C VAL A 135 -11.91 3.06 15.26
N HIS A 136 -12.26 4.32 15.02
CA HIS A 136 -11.30 5.28 14.49
C HIS A 136 -10.42 5.85 15.59
N VAL A 137 -9.12 5.96 15.33
CA VAL A 137 -8.14 6.69 16.13
C VAL A 137 -8.10 8.13 15.63
N HIS A 138 -8.26 9.08 16.56
CA HIS A 138 -8.31 10.49 16.23
C HIS A 138 -6.94 11.04 15.80
N LEU A 139 -6.98 12.25 15.28
CA LEU A 139 -5.80 13.04 14.97
C LEU A 139 -5.68 14.18 15.98
N THR A 140 -4.45 14.61 16.22
CA THR A 140 -4.16 15.86 16.91
C THR A 140 -4.60 17.06 16.05
N PRO A 141 -4.73 18.27 16.63
CA PRO A 141 -5.04 19.47 15.84
C PRO A 141 -4.06 19.74 14.68
N ASP A 142 -2.82 19.27 14.80
CA ASP A 142 -1.80 19.39 13.76
C ASP A 142 -1.90 18.32 12.66
N GLY A 143 -2.93 17.45 12.72
CA GLY A 143 -3.17 16.39 11.74
C GLY A 143 -2.28 15.15 11.89
N CYS A 144 -1.57 15.01 12.99
CA CYS A 144 -0.80 13.83 13.33
C CYS A 144 -1.68 12.76 13.99
N LEU A 145 -1.27 11.50 13.99
CA LEU A 145 -1.95 10.46 14.75
C LEU A 145 -1.90 10.78 16.26
N ASP A 146 -3.06 10.77 16.91
CA ASP A 146 -3.14 10.90 18.37
C ASP A 146 -2.79 9.55 19.03
N GLU A 147 -1.51 9.43 19.45
CA GLU A 147 -1.03 8.20 20.10
C GLU A 147 -1.64 7.97 21.47
N GLU A 148 -2.06 9.02 22.18
CA GLU A 148 -2.74 8.87 23.45
C GLU A 148 -4.14 8.25 23.24
N ASP A 149 -4.87 8.72 22.23
CA ASP A 149 -6.15 8.13 21.85
C ASP A 149 -5.99 6.69 21.35
N PHE A 150 -4.91 6.42 20.59
CA PHE A 150 -4.55 5.06 20.17
C PHE A 150 -4.36 4.13 21.39
N ASP A 151 -3.56 4.54 22.37
CA ASP A 151 -3.29 3.75 23.58
C ASP A 151 -4.56 3.55 24.42
N LYS A 152 -5.40 4.58 24.58
CA LYS A 152 -6.71 4.49 25.25
C LYS A 152 -7.62 3.46 24.57
N LYS A 153 -7.63 3.44 23.22
CA LYS A 153 -8.46 2.50 22.46
C LYS A 153 -7.93 1.08 22.50
N LEU A 154 -6.60 0.90 22.47
CA LEU A 154 -5.98 -0.41 22.71
C LEU A 154 -6.39 -0.98 24.08
N ALA A 155 -6.30 -0.17 25.15
CA ALA A 155 -6.66 -0.59 26.48
C ALA A 155 -8.17 -0.85 26.63
N ARG A 156 -9.01 0.04 26.09
CA ARG A 156 -10.48 -0.08 26.16
C ARG A 156 -11.02 -1.33 25.49
N HIS A 157 -10.38 -1.78 24.44
CA HIS A 157 -10.80 -2.91 23.62
C HIS A 157 -9.84 -4.09 23.73
N ALA A 158 -9.09 -4.19 24.82
CA ALA A 158 -8.11 -5.26 25.04
C ALA A 158 -8.72 -6.65 24.78
N GLY A 159 -7.98 -7.49 24.08
CA GLY A 159 -8.39 -8.85 23.69
C GLY A 159 -9.40 -8.93 22.54
N ARG A 160 -10.04 -7.81 22.14
CA ARG A 160 -11.06 -7.79 21.07
C ARG A 160 -10.58 -7.19 19.75
N ILE A 161 -9.40 -6.58 19.75
CA ILE A 161 -8.82 -5.97 18.55
C ILE A 161 -8.17 -7.07 17.73
N ALA A 162 -8.66 -7.25 16.51
CA ALA A 162 -8.10 -8.20 15.54
C ALA A 162 -7.02 -7.55 14.67
N MET A 163 -7.26 -6.32 14.25
CA MET A 163 -6.42 -5.61 13.29
C MET A 163 -6.26 -4.13 13.67
N VAL A 164 -5.07 -3.61 13.42
CA VAL A 164 -4.78 -2.18 13.36
C VAL A 164 -4.44 -1.87 11.90
N ALA A 165 -5.13 -0.93 11.28
CA ALA A 165 -4.91 -0.52 9.89
C ALA A 165 -4.50 0.96 9.87
N ILE A 166 -3.25 1.24 9.51
CA ILE A 166 -2.66 2.59 9.59
C ILE A 166 -1.78 2.86 8.38
N SER A 167 -1.94 4.03 7.78
CA SER A 167 -1.03 4.52 6.72
C SER A 167 0.37 4.78 7.28
N GLY A 168 1.40 4.30 6.58
CA GLY A 168 2.79 4.62 6.92
C GLY A 168 3.10 6.11 6.73
N ALA A 169 2.56 6.69 5.65
CA ALA A 169 2.65 8.13 5.38
C ALA A 169 1.34 8.61 4.76
N SER A 170 0.84 9.76 5.22
CA SER A 170 -0.35 10.38 4.64
C SER A 170 -0.03 11.03 3.29
N ASN A 171 -0.77 10.68 2.25
CA ASN A 171 -0.67 11.34 0.94
C ASN A 171 -1.23 12.78 0.93
N VAL A 172 -2.00 13.15 1.95
CA VAL A 172 -2.61 14.49 2.07
C VAL A 172 -1.72 15.45 2.85
N THR A 173 -1.28 15.04 4.05
CA THR A 173 -0.49 15.89 4.95
C THR A 173 1.01 15.67 4.86
N GLY A 174 1.46 14.55 4.28
CA GLY A 174 2.86 14.13 4.28
C GLY A 174 3.38 13.63 5.62
N TYR A 175 2.50 13.53 6.63
CA TYR A 175 2.90 13.03 7.94
C TYR A 175 3.26 11.54 7.87
N VAL A 176 4.41 11.20 8.45
CA VAL A 176 4.93 9.81 8.52
C VAL A 176 4.68 9.27 9.92
N ASN A 177 3.87 8.23 10.00
CA ASN A 177 3.53 7.60 11.27
C ASN A 177 4.71 6.77 11.83
N PRO A 178 4.86 6.69 13.16
CA PRO A 178 5.89 5.87 13.82
C PRO A 178 5.49 4.38 13.81
N ILE A 179 5.41 3.79 12.62
CA ILE A 179 4.81 2.46 12.37
C ILE A 179 5.41 1.34 13.22
N HIS A 180 6.72 1.36 13.48
CA HIS A 180 7.36 0.33 14.30
C HIS A 180 6.84 0.37 15.74
N ARG A 181 6.77 1.58 16.34
CA ARG A 181 6.25 1.77 17.69
C ARG A 181 4.76 1.38 17.80
N LEU A 182 3.98 1.74 16.80
CA LEU A 182 2.55 1.36 16.74
C LEU A 182 2.38 -0.15 16.57
N ALA A 183 3.24 -0.78 15.78
CA ALA A 183 3.26 -2.24 15.62
C ALA A 183 3.58 -2.96 16.93
N GLU A 184 4.60 -2.51 17.66
CA GLU A 184 4.91 -3.07 18.97
C GLU A 184 3.72 -2.99 19.94
N LYS A 185 3.04 -1.84 20.00
CA LYS A 185 1.85 -1.65 20.83
C LYS A 185 0.70 -2.57 20.40
N ALA A 186 0.44 -2.68 19.09
CA ALA A 186 -0.59 -3.56 18.54
C ALA A 186 -0.30 -5.03 18.87
N HIS A 187 0.94 -5.49 18.64
CA HIS A 187 1.33 -6.87 18.94
C HIS A 187 1.26 -7.19 20.42
N LYS A 188 1.68 -6.27 21.32
CA LYS A 188 1.52 -6.44 22.78
C LYS A 188 0.05 -6.56 23.20
N ALA A 189 -0.86 -5.90 22.48
CA ALA A 189 -2.30 -6.03 22.68
C ALA A 189 -2.90 -7.29 21.99
N GLY A 190 -2.07 -8.12 21.35
CA GLY A 190 -2.48 -9.32 20.63
C GLY A 190 -3.16 -9.06 19.29
N ALA A 191 -3.08 -7.84 18.75
CA ALA A 191 -3.62 -7.48 17.44
C ALA A 191 -2.56 -7.63 16.34
N GLN A 192 -3.00 -7.89 15.11
CA GLN A 192 -2.15 -7.72 13.92
C GLN A 192 -2.16 -6.25 13.49
N ILE A 193 -1.15 -5.85 12.71
CA ILE A 193 -1.10 -4.52 12.11
C ILE A 193 -0.88 -4.64 10.60
N MET A 194 -1.60 -3.83 9.84
CA MET A 194 -1.42 -3.61 8.41
C MET A 194 -1.03 -2.15 8.17
N VAL A 195 0.04 -1.94 7.41
CA VAL A 195 0.57 -0.62 7.04
C VAL A 195 0.53 -0.46 5.53
#